data_d17c44da39882239f5ca3e986bf27ee6
#
_entry.id   d17c44da39882239f5ca3e986bf27ee6
#
_cell.length_a   1.000
_cell.length_b   1.000
_cell.length_c   1.000
_cell.angle_alpha   90.00
_cell.angle_beta   90.00
_cell.angle_gamma   90.00
#
_symmetry.space_group_name_H-M   'P 1'
#
loop_
_entity.id
_entity.type
_entity.pdbx_description
1 polymer ?
#
loop_
_entity_poly.entity_id
_entity_poly.type
_entity_poly.pdbx_seq_one_letter_code
_entity_poly.pdbx_strand_id
1 'polypeptide(L)'
;MAEEVKTAAAEGESGSKNFIDAFIEEDIAEGGRFQGQQVHTRFPPEPNGYLHIGHCKALTIDFGTAERFGGLCNLRMDDTNPTKEDVEFVDAIKEDIHWLGFDWGDRFFYGSDYFEKDYEYAVELIKKGLAYVCDLTPEQAREYRGDIGKPAISPYRDRDVEENLDLFERMKNGEFPEGSRTLRAKIDLASGNFNMRDPVLYRIRYIEHHRQGTKWCIFPMYDFAHPIQDALEGITHSLCSLEFEAHRPLYDWVVNNVSVPNKPRQIEFARLGIDHTVMSKRKLRKLVEEGIVSGWDDPRMPTLCGLRRRGFTPASIRNFCDRIGVAKSASVVEYSFLEHCLREDLNEKAERTMGVLHPVKLVITNYPEGKSETFTVENNPTDPASGTHEITFSRECWIEADDFMEVPVPKYKRLTPNGPECRLKGAYLVRCTGCVK
;
A
#
# COMPACT_ATOMS: atom_id res chain seq x y z
N MET A 1 42.70 -33.63 10.62
CA MET A 1 41.92 -33.69 9.38
C MET A 1 40.61 -33.02 9.68
N ALA A 2 40.46 -31.77 9.26
CA ALA A 2 39.27 -30.97 9.43
C ALA A 2 38.42 -31.12 8.18
N GLU A 3 37.18 -31.61 8.34
CA GLU A 3 36.18 -31.65 7.27
C GLU A 3 35.56 -30.26 7.09
N GLU A 4 35.70 -29.74 5.88
CA GLU A 4 35.05 -28.53 5.42
C GLU A 4 33.54 -28.79 5.28
N VAL A 5 32.74 -28.10 6.10
CA VAL A 5 31.28 -28.00 5.89
C VAL A 5 31.04 -26.98 4.80
N LYS A 6 30.73 -27.44 3.58
CA LYS A 6 30.17 -26.61 2.52
C LYS A 6 28.74 -26.23 2.86
N THR A 7 28.54 -25.01 3.20
CA THR A 7 27.20 -24.38 3.23
C THR A 7 26.71 -24.24 1.80
N ALA A 8 25.70 -25.02 1.43
CA ALA A 8 24.96 -24.83 0.20
C ALA A 8 24.11 -23.53 0.36
N ALA A 9 24.51 -22.50 -0.37
CA ALA A 9 23.64 -21.34 -0.59
C ALA A 9 22.45 -21.84 -1.43
N ALA A 10 21.24 -21.63 -0.92
CA ALA A 10 20.01 -21.87 -1.67
C ALA A 10 20.01 -20.96 -2.90
N GLU A 11 20.08 -21.56 -4.08
CA GLU A 11 19.78 -20.88 -5.34
C GLU A 11 18.30 -20.51 -5.33
N GLY A 12 18.00 -19.24 -5.02
CA GLY A 12 16.67 -18.69 -5.15
C GLY A 12 16.25 -18.69 -6.61
N GLU A 13 15.08 -19.24 -6.88
CA GLU A 13 14.41 -19.14 -8.18
C GLU A 13 14.44 -17.69 -8.68
N SER A 14 15.07 -17.45 -9.82
CA SER A 14 15.08 -16.15 -10.48
C SER A 14 13.67 -15.85 -11.00
N GLY A 15 12.83 -15.22 -10.17
CA GLY A 15 11.59 -14.62 -10.62
C GLY A 15 11.90 -13.65 -11.76
N SER A 16 11.06 -13.61 -12.78
CA SER A 16 11.22 -12.74 -13.94
C SER A 16 11.42 -11.30 -13.45
N LYS A 17 12.56 -10.69 -13.79
CA LYS A 17 12.89 -9.31 -13.42
C LYS A 17 11.79 -8.36 -13.92
N ASN A 18 11.28 -7.54 -13.02
CA ASN A 18 10.34 -6.50 -13.41
C ASN A 18 11.08 -5.27 -13.98
N PHE A 19 10.37 -4.38 -14.64
CA PHE A 19 10.97 -3.23 -15.30
C PHE A 19 11.61 -2.21 -14.34
N ILE A 20 11.15 -2.13 -13.07
CA ILE A 20 11.76 -1.26 -12.03
C ILE A 20 13.15 -1.81 -11.70
N ASP A 21 13.25 -3.12 -11.46
CA ASP A 21 14.52 -3.77 -11.17
C ASP A 21 15.52 -3.56 -12.32
N ALA A 22 15.06 -3.66 -13.58
CA ALA A 22 15.91 -3.41 -14.75
C ALA A 22 16.42 -1.96 -14.80
N PHE A 23 15.58 -0.96 -14.50
CA PHE A 23 16.00 0.45 -14.44
C PHE A 23 16.98 0.71 -13.30
N ILE A 24 16.77 0.09 -12.14
CA ILE A 24 17.68 0.23 -11.00
C ILE A 24 19.05 -0.40 -11.32
N GLU A 25 19.08 -1.59 -11.91
CA GLU A 25 20.32 -2.25 -12.32
C GLU A 25 21.11 -1.38 -13.32
N GLU A 26 20.43 -0.77 -14.29
CA GLU A 26 21.05 0.17 -15.23
C GLU A 26 21.63 1.39 -14.50
N ASP A 27 20.88 1.97 -13.56
CA ASP A 27 21.27 3.18 -12.85
C ASP A 27 22.43 2.99 -11.87
N ILE A 28 22.57 1.80 -11.25
CA ILE A 28 23.67 1.49 -10.33
C ILE A 28 24.90 0.85 -11.00
N ALA A 29 24.76 0.43 -12.26
CA ALA A 29 25.86 -0.15 -13.02
C ALA A 29 27.00 0.85 -13.28
N GLU A 30 28.12 0.38 -13.80
CA GLU A 30 29.23 1.23 -14.20
C GLU A 30 28.79 2.26 -15.26
N GLY A 31 29.04 3.55 -15.00
CA GLY A 31 28.57 4.66 -15.83
C GLY A 31 27.10 5.03 -15.64
N GLY A 32 26.37 4.33 -14.80
CA GLY A 32 24.97 4.63 -14.48
C GLY A 32 24.82 5.85 -13.57
N ARG A 33 23.60 6.37 -13.51
CA ARG A 33 23.22 7.59 -12.78
C ARG A 33 23.58 7.54 -11.29
N PHE A 34 23.47 6.36 -10.67
CA PHE A 34 23.68 6.11 -9.25
C PHE A 34 24.81 5.10 -9.00
N GLN A 35 25.79 5.05 -9.90
CA GLN A 35 26.95 4.17 -9.74
C GLN A 35 27.59 4.30 -8.36
N GLY A 36 27.72 3.18 -7.65
CA GLY A 36 28.33 3.12 -6.32
C GLY A 36 27.48 3.68 -5.18
N GLN A 37 26.26 4.11 -5.45
CA GLN A 37 25.31 4.52 -4.43
C GLN A 37 24.42 3.34 -4.01
N GLN A 38 24.04 3.31 -2.74
CA GLN A 38 23.05 2.37 -2.23
C GLN A 38 21.66 2.75 -2.74
N VAL A 39 20.88 1.79 -3.18
CA VAL A 39 19.49 2.01 -3.59
C VAL A 39 18.69 2.53 -2.40
N HIS A 40 17.99 3.63 -2.58
CA HIS A 40 17.21 4.26 -1.53
C HIS A 40 15.84 4.66 -2.07
N THR A 41 14.81 4.05 -1.53
CA THR A 41 13.42 4.29 -1.86
C THR A 41 12.68 4.94 -0.68
N ARG A 42 11.42 5.26 -0.83
CA ARG A 42 10.57 5.74 0.27
C ARG A 42 9.10 5.40 0.03
N PHE A 43 8.36 5.19 1.09
CA PHE A 43 6.91 5.12 1.11
C PHE A 43 6.36 6.39 1.78
N PRO A 44 5.65 7.29 1.03
CA PRO A 44 5.20 8.56 1.54
C PRO A 44 3.67 8.62 1.69
N PRO A 45 3.06 7.94 2.67
CA PRO A 45 1.62 7.99 2.85
C PRO A 45 1.14 9.34 3.39
N GLU A 46 0.00 9.84 2.90
CA GLU A 46 -0.73 10.93 3.57
C GLU A 46 -1.38 10.38 4.85
N PRO A 47 -1.17 11.00 6.04
CA PRO A 47 -1.76 10.57 7.31
C PRO A 47 -3.24 11.01 7.43
N ASN A 48 -4.06 10.66 6.47
CA ASN A 48 -5.47 11.06 6.33
C ASN A 48 -6.46 9.88 6.34
N GLY A 49 -6.02 8.70 6.76
CA GLY A 49 -6.82 7.48 6.87
C GLY A 49 -5.96 6.22 7.00
N TYR A 50 -6.61 5.12 7.31
CA TYR A 50 -5.98 3.81 7.43
C TYR A 50 -5.49 3.29 6.08
N LEU A 51 -4.42 2.48 6.11
CA LEU A 51 -3.95 1.77 4.92
C LEU A 51 -4.96 0.69 4.52
N HIS A 52 -5.04 0.42 3.23
CA HIS A 52 -5.89 -0.63 2.66
C HIS A 52 -5.08 -1.48 1.68
N ILE A 53 -5.67 -2.58 1.20
CA ILE A 53 -5.01 -3.53 0.30
C ILE A 53 -4.33 -2.87 -0.91
N GLY A 54 -4.85 -1.75 -1.41
CA GLY A 54 -4.23 -0.99 -2.49
C GLY A 54 -2.86 -0.41 -2.14
N HIS A 55 -2.61 -0.08 -0.87
CA HIS A 55 -1.31 0.41 -0.41
C HIS A 55 -0.29 -0.74 -0.24
N CYS A 56 -0.75 -1.99 -0.05
CA CYS A 56 0.15 -3.13 0.09
C CYS A 56 1.03 -3.34 -1.13
N LYS A 57 0.48 -3.10 -2.33
CA LYS A 57 1.28 -3.18 -3.56
C LYS A 57 2.39 -2.13 -3.58
N ALA A 58 2.10 -0.89 -3.20
CA ALA A 58 3.11 0.17 -3.12
C ALA A 58 4.16 -0.16 -2.05
N LEU A 59 3.74 -0.59 -0.85
CA LEU A 59 4.64 -1.02 0.22
C LEU A 59 5.57 -2.16 -0.24
N THR A 60 5.03 -3.19 -0.89
CA THR A 60 5.82 -4.30 -1.42
C THR A 60 6.79 -3.84 -2.52
N ILE A 61 6.41 -2.85 -3.33
CA ILE A 61 7.30 -2.28 -4.34
C ILE A 61 8.39 -1.43 -3.68
N ASP A 62 8.03 -0.49 -2.80
CA ASP A 62 8.99 0.46 -2.20
C ASP A 62 9.97 -0.25 -1.26
N PHE A 63 9.47 -0.97 -0.24
CA PHE A 63 10.28 -1.70 0.71
C PHE A 63 10.93 -2.96 0.07
N GLY A 64 10.16 -3.74 -0.69
CA GLY A 64 10.67 -4.95 -1.32
C GLY A 64 11.76 -4.67 -2.37
N THR A 65 11.69 -3.55 -3.08
CA THR A 65 12.79 -3.12 -3.97
C THR A 65 14.04 -2.80 -3.16
N ALA A 66 13.91 -2.04 -2.06
CA ALA A 66 15.04 -1.78 -1.18
C ALA A 66 15.64 -3.10 -0.64
N GLU A 67 14.82 -4.02 -0.14
CA GLU A 67 15.27 -5.34 0.34
C GLU A 67 16.04 -6.12 -0.74
N ARG A 68 15.52 -6.20 -1.97
CA ARG A 68 16.16 -6.94 -3.08
C ARG A 68 17.53 -6.39 -3.47
N PHE A 69 17.72 -5.09 -3.38
CA PHE A 69 19.00 -4.44 -3.73
C PHE A 69 19.90 -4.15 -2.51
N GLY A 70 19.59 -4.71 -1.32
CA GLY A 70 20.34 -4.41 -0.10
C GLY A 70 20.36 -2.93 0.24
N GLY A 71 19.30 -2.22 -0.12
CA GLY A 71 19.12 -0.79 -0.01
C GLY A 71 18.37 -0.36 1.24
N LEU A 72 17.87 0.87 1.21
CA LEU A 72 17.13 1.51 2.29
C LEU A 72 15.74 1.95 1.79
N CYS A 73 14.76 1.95 2.70
CA CYS A 73 13.45 2.54 2.44
C CYS A 73 13.06 3.46 3.60
N ASN A 74 12.70 4.71 3.30
CA ASN A 74 12.21 5.67 4.27
C ASN A 74 10.68 5.57 4.41
N LEU A 75 10.18 5.81 5.61
CA LEU A 75 8.78 6.15 5.85
C LEU A 75 8.67 7.66 6.04
N ARG A 76 8.05 8.37 5.11
CA ARG A 76 7.79 9.81 5.22
C ARG A 76 6.31 10.09 5.19
N MET A 77 5.77 10.61 6.29
CA MET A 77 4.39 11.10 6.29
C MET A 77 4.30 12.34 5.42
N ASP A 78 3.51 12.27 4.33
CA ASP A 78 3.22 13.43 3.51
C ASP A 78 2.15 14.27 4.18
N ASP A 79 2.59 15.13 5.08
CA ASP A 79 1.79 16.08 5.85
C ASP A 79 1.93 17.52 5.31
N THR A 80 2.21 17.68 4.03
CA THR A 80 2.34 19.00 3.38
C THR A 80 1.00 19.73 3.26
N ASN A 81 -0.12 19.01 3.31
CA ASN A 81 -1.46 19.59 3.25
C ASN A 81 -2.13 19.59 4.62
N PRO A 82 -2.23 20.75 5.32
CA PRO A 82 -2.64 20.84 6.72
C PRO A 82 -4.11 20.48 7.01
N THR A 83 -4.93 20.15 6.01
CA THR A 83 -6.38 20.10 6.17
C THR A 83 -6.96 18.78 6.65
N LYS A 84 -6.19 17.70 6.84
CA LYS A 84 -6.78 16.35 6.97
C LYS A 84 -6.00 15.36 7.85
N GLU A 85 -5.10 15.81 8.68
CA GLU A 85 -4.12 14.95 9.35
C GLU A 85 -4.48 14.70 10.81
N ASP A 86 -4.38 13.43 11.23
CA ASP A 86 -4.64 12.99 12.59
C ASP A 86 -3.51 12.05 13.06
N VAL A 87 -3.09 12.21 14.30
CA VAL A 87 -2.06 11.37 14.95
C VAL A 87 -2.50 9.91 14.97
N GLU A 88 -3.79 9.63 15.11
CA GLU A 88 -4.34 8.27 15.06
C GLU A 88 -3.94 7.55 13.77
N PHE A 89 -3.99 8.24 12.62
CA PHE A 89 -3.64 7.64 11.34
C PHE A 89 -2.14 7.38 11.20
N VAL A 90 -1.29 8.23 11.78
CA VAL A 90 0.16 8.02 11.79
C VAL A 90 0.51 6.72 12.51
N ASP A 91 -0.04 6.51 13.70
CA ASP A 91 0.22 5.32 14.49
C ASP A 91 -0.34 4.05 13.83
N ALA A 92 -1.54 4.12 13.27
CA ALA A 92 -2.14 3.01 12.52
C ALA A 92 -1.30 2.63 11.27
N ILE A 93 -0.78 3.62 10.54
CA ILE A 93 0.09 3.39 9.38
C ILE A 93 1.37 2.67 9.79
N LYS A 94 2.02 3.12 10.87
CA LYS A 94 3.22 2.46 11.40
C LYS A 94 2.96 1.01 11.83
N GLU A 95 1.87 0.79 12.56
CA GLU A 95 1.47 -0.56 13.00
C GLU A 95 1.22 -1.49 11.80
N ASP A 96 0.50 -1.02 10.80
CA ASP A 96 0.18 -1.81 9.60
C ASP A 96 1.43 -2.17 8.79
N ILE A 97 2.39 -1.26 8.66
CA ILE A 97 3.66 -1.50 7.94
C ILE A 97 4.50 -2.54 8.68
N HIS A 98 4.65 -2.41 10.00
CA HIS A 98 5.36 -3.39 10.82
C HIS A 98 4.66 -4.75 10.82
N TRP A 99 3.32 -4.77 10.87
CA TRP A 99 2.56 -6.01 10.78
C TRP A 99 2.81 -6.74 9.45
N LEU A 100 2.96 -6.01 8.33
CA LEU A 100 3.33 -6.60 7.04
C LEU A 100 4.77 -7.12 7.00
N GLY A 101 5.59 -6.85 8.03
CA GLY A 101 6.97 -7.28 8.14
C GLY A 101 7.97 -6.33 7.51
N PHE A 102 7.60 -5.07 7.24
CA PHE A 102 8.50 -4.02 6.77
C PHE A 102 8.97 -3.14 7.93
N ASP A 103 10.19 -2.65 7.82
CA ASP A 103 10.79 -1.77 8.82
C ASP A 103 11.61 -0.66 8.12
N TRP A 104 11.43 0.55 8.62
CA TRP A 104 12.19 1.73 8.17
C TRP A 104 13.36 2.07 9.12
N GLY A 105 13.50 1.39 10.26
CA GLY A 105 14.51 1.69 11.28
C GLY A 105 14.31 3.10 11.87
N ASP A 106 15.38 3.91 11.84
CA ASP A 106 15.38 5.30 12.26
C ASP A 106 14.99 6.32 11.18
N ARG A 107 14.67 5.85 9.96
CA ARG A 107 14.37 6.66 8.77
C ARG A 107 12.88 7.01 8.69
N PHE A 108 12.38 7.65 9.74
CA PHE A 108 11.02 8.17 9.82
C PHE A 108 11.02 9.69 9.74
N PHE A 109 10.28 10.25 8.78
CA PHE A 109 10.26 11.66 8.46
C PHE A 109 8.84 12.19 8.30
N TYR A 110 8.71 13.51 8.39
CA TYR A 110 7.49 14.22 8.00
C TYR A 110 7.82 15.25 6.92
N GLY A 111 6.95 15.41 5.95
CA GLY A 111 7.10 16.43 4.91
C GLY A 111 7.17 17.84 5.50
N SER A 112 6.43 18.11 6.56
CA SER A 112 6.44 19.41 7.26
C SER A 112 7.77 19.77 7.94
N ASP A 113 8.67 18.81 8.17
CA ASP A 113 10.00 19.07 8.71
C ASP A 113 10.88 19.84 7.70
N TYR A 114 10.54 19.79 6.42
CA TYR A 114 11.29 20.42 5.32
C TYR A 114 10.74 21.78 4.90
N PHE A 115 9.68 22.32 5.49
CA PHE A 115 9.04 23.58 5.07
C PHE A 115 10.01 24.77 4.99
N GLU A 116 10.99 24.85 5.88
CA GLU A 116 12.02 25.89 5.80
C GLU A 116 12.91 25.71 4.57
N LYS A 117 13.31 24.47 4.27
CA LYS A 117 14.11 24.15 3.08
C LYS A 117 13.32 24.34 1.79
N ASP A 118 12.06 23.91 1.77
CA ASP A 118 11.17 24.15 0.63
C ASP A 118 11.06 25.66 0.35
N TYR A 119 10.93 26.49 1.41
CA TYR A 119 10.93 27.95 1.26
C TYR A 119 12.25 28.51 0.72
N GLU A 120 13.39 28.05 1.25
CA GLU A 120 14.72 28.45 0.76
C GLU A 120 14.89 28.16 -0.74
N TYR A 121 14.47 26.97 -1.20
CA TYR A 121 14.52 26.58 -2.63
C TYR A 121 13.52 27.35 -3.49
N ALA A 122 12.37 27.72 -2.97
CA ALA A 122 11.44 28.60 -3.66
C ALA A 122 12.05 30.01 -3.88
N VAL A 123 12.72 30.57 -2.85
CA VAL A 123 13.49 31.82 -2.96
C VAL A 123 14.62 31.68 -3.99
N GLU A 124 15.31 30.55 -4.04
CA GLU A 124 16.33 30.28 -5.05
C GLU A 124 15.75 30.33 -6.48
N LEU A 125 14.58 29.71 -6.72
CA LEU A 125 13.92 29.79 -8.03
C LEU A 125 13.53 31.21 -8.40
N ILE A 126 13.05 32.03 -7.47
CA ILE A 126 12.74 33.45 -7.72
C ILE A 126 14.01 34.19 -8.12
N LYS A 127 15.11 34.02 -7.37
CA LYS A 127 16.41 34.66 -7.67
C LYS A 127 16.95 34.28 -9.05
N LYS A 128 16.65 33.07 -9.53
CA LYS A 128 16.99 32.60 -10.87
C LYS A 128 16.04 33.12 -11.98
N GLY A 129 14.97 33.83 -11.61
CA GLY A 129 13.91 34.24 -12.53
C GLY A 129 13.04 33.11 -13.04
N LEU A 130 13.03 31.99 -12.32
CA LEU A 130 12.29 30.76 -12.64
C LEU A 130 10.99 30.60 -11.87
N ALA A 131 10.67 31.57 -11.00
CA ALA A 131 9.37 31.61 -10.30
C ALA A 131 8.92 33.07 -10.12
N TYR A 132 7.63 33.29 -10.04
CA TYR A 132 7.00 34.58 -9.86
C TYR A 132 5.75 34.50 -8.99
N VAL A 133 5.46 35.59 -8.27
CA VAL A 133 4.21 35.75 -7.50
C VAL A 133 3.10 36.19 -8.45
N CYS A 134 2.03 35.46 -8.47
CA CYS A 134 0.85 35.70 -9.31
C CYS A 134 -0.32 36.14 -8.43
N ASP A 135 -0.90 37.31 -8.74
CA ASP A 135 -2.01 37.91 -7.97
C ASP A 135 -3.39 37.53 -8.54
N LEU A 136 -3.46 36.56 -9.47
CA LEU A 136 -4.74 36.07 -9.99
C LEU A 136 -5.45 35.25 -8.92
N THR A 137 -6.73 35.57 -8.70
CA THR A 137 -7.61 34.70 -7.88
C THR A 137 -7.81 33.34 -8.57
N PRO A 138 -8.28 32.30 -7.85
CA PRO A 138 -8.57 31.00 -8.46
C PRO A 138 -9.54 31.07 -9.65
N GLU A 139 -10.52 31.98 -9.63
CA GLU A 139 -11.48 32.23 -10.70
C GLU A 139 -10.77 32.82 -11.92
N GLN A 140 -10.03 33.92 -11.71
CA GLN A 140 -9.23 34.55 -12.76
C GLN A 140 -8.19 33.58 -13.35
N ALA A 141 -7.51 32.80 -12.48
CA ALA A 141 -6.54 31.81 -12.93
C ALA A 141 -7.16 30.72 -13.84
N ARG A 142 -8.43 30.38 -13.67
CA ARG A 142 -9.18 29.48 -14.56
C ARG A 142 -9.43 30.13 -15.93
N GLU A 143 -9.82 31.42 -15.95
CA GLU A 143 -9.99 32.18 -17.20
C GLU A 143 -8.68 32.34 -17.96
N TYR A 144 -7.57 32.57 -17.23
CA TYR A 144 -6.21 32.66 -17.78
C TYR A 144 -5.54 31.30 -18.03
N ARG A 145 -6.26 30.19 -17.86
CA ARG A 145 -5.65 28.84 -17.98
C ARG A 145 -5.22 28.50 -19.42
N GLY A 146 -5.80 29.21 -20.39
CA GLY A 146 -5.55 28.95 -21.81
C GLY A 146 -6.06 27.56 -22.24
N ASP A 147 -5.87 27.29 -23.53
CA ASP A 147 -6.20 26.00 -24.14
C ASP A 147 -5.00 25.50 -24.94
N ILE A 148 -5.06 24.28 -25.46
CA ILE A 148 -4.00 23.74 -26.33
C ILE A 148 -3.83 24.68 -27.53
N GLY A 149 -2.61 25.23 -27.72
CA GLY A 149 -2.29 26.20 -28.76
C GLY A 149 -2.73 27.65 -28.51
N LYS A 150 -3.33 27.96 -27.35
CA LYS A 150 -3.64 29.31 -26.91
C LYS A 150 -3.12 29.54 -25.48
N PRO A 151 -1.81 29.78 -25.31
CA PRO A 151 -1.25 30.04 -24.00
C PRO A 151 -1.83 31.33 -23.41
N ALA A 152 -2.34 31.26 -22.18
CA ALA A 152 -2.74 32.44 -21.45
C ALA A 152 -1.59 32.91 -20.57
N ILE A 153 -1.14 34.12 -20.81
CA ILE A 153 -0.01 34.71 -20.09
C ILE A 153 -0.55 35.52 -18.91
N SER A 154 -0.15 35.15 -17.70
CA SER A 154 -0.46 35.95 -16.51
C SER A 154 0.18 37.34 -16.64
N PRO A 155 -0.54 38.46 -16.35
CA PRO A 155 0.02 39.78 -16.37
C PRO A 155 1.16 39.98 -15.36
N TYR A 156 1.31 39.08 -14.41
CA TYR A 156 2.35 39.12 -13.36
C TYR A 156 3.59 38.28 -13.68
N ARG A 157 3.59 37.57 -14.82
CA ARG A 157 4.66 36.62 -15.18
C ARG A 157 6.03 37.27 -15.35
N ASP A 158 6.05 38.49 -15.80
CA ASP A 158 7.29 39.25 -16.12
C ASP A 158 7.65 40.31 -15.05
N ARG A 159 7.06 40.17 -13.84
CA ARG A 159 7.42 40.93 -12.64
C ARG A 159 8.91 40.72 -12.34
N ASP A 160 9.62 41.76 -11.93
CA ASP A 160 11.04 41.63 -11.64
C ASP A 160 11.34 40.79 -10.40
N VAL A 161 12.61 40.39 -10.25
CA VAL A 161 13.03 39.46 -9.21
C VAL A 161 12.88 40.08 -7.81
N GLU A 162 13.23 41.35 -7.64
CA GLU A 162 13.19 42.02 -6.34
C GLU A 162 11.75 42.16 -5.85
N GLU A 163 10.83 42.54 -6.72
CA GLU A 163 9.41 42.60 -6.39
C GLU A 163 8.83 41.23 -6.03
N ASN A 164 9.22 40.19 -6.79
CA ASN A 164 8.77 38.82 -6.47
C ASN A 164 9.31 38.34 -5.11
N LEU A 165 10.56 38.68 -4.75
CA LEU A 165 11.12 38.31 -3.43
C LEU A 165 10.40 39.06 -2.31
N ASP A 166 10.15 40.38 -2.43
CA ASP A 166 9.38 41.13 -1.45
C ASP A 166 7.96 40.54 -1.25
N LEU A 167 7.28 40.31 -2.35
CA LEU A 167 5.91 39.75 -2.28
C LEU A 167 5.87 38.36 -1.67
N PHE A 168 6.85 37.49 -1.98
CA PHE A 168 6.88 36.14 -1.44
C PHE A 168 7.19 36.15 0.07
N GLU A 169 8.09 37.00 0.52
CA GLU A 169 8.35 37.20 1.95
C GLU A 169 7.09 37.72 2.69
N ARG A 170 6.40 38.71 2.11
CA ARG A 170 5.13 39.22 2.65
C ARG A 170 4.00 38.19 2.65
N MET A 171 4.00 37.26 1.66
CA MET A 171 3.09 36.10 1.72
C MET A 171 3.40 35.21 2.93
N LYS A 172 4.70 34.93 3.21
CA LYS A 172 5.14 34.18 4.40
C LYS A 172 4.73 34.88 5.70
N ASN A 173 4.80 36.20 5.72
CA ASN A 173 4.48 37.03 6.88
C ASN A 173 2.97 37.22 7.10
N GLY A 174 2.11 36.65 6.24
CA GLY A 174 0.66 36.70 6.41
C GLY A 174 -0.01 38.03 6.07
N GLU A 175 0.63 38.85 5.21
CA GLU A 175 0.09 40.17 4.85
C GLU A 175 -1.04 40.12 3.82
N PHE A 176 -1.28 38.96 3.19
CA PHE A 176 -2.24 38.82 2.10
C PHE A 176 -3.36 37.82 2.43
N PRO A 177 -4.59 38.08 1.99
CA PRO A 177 -5.70 37.13 2.21
C PRO A 177 -5.47 35.80 1.53
N GLU A 178 -6.10 34.75 2.06
CA GLU A 178 -6.13 33.43 1.44
C GLU A 178 -6.69 33.50 0.01
N GLY A 179 -6.02 32.81 -0.92
CA GLY A 179 -6.42 32.76 -2.33
C GLY A 179 -6.08 34.00 -3.15
N SER A 180 -5.52 35.07 -2.54
CA SER A 180 -5.19 36.30 -3.26
C SER A 180 -3.88 36.20 -4.07
N ARG A 181 -2.97 35.33 -3.68
CA ARG A 181 -1.65 35.16 -4.32
C ARG A 181 -1.18 33.73 -4.28
N THR A 182 -0.41 33.37 -5.30
CA THR A 182 0.30 32.09 -5.39
C THR A 182 1.71 32.33 -5.93
N LEU A 183 2.69 31.50 -5.51
CA LEU A 183 3.97 31.42 -6.21
C LEU A 183 3.81 30.42 -7.35
N ARG A 184 4.23 30.78 -8.56
CA ARG A 184 4.18 29.91 -9.74
C ARG A 184 5.54 29.73 -10.36
N ALA A 185 5.84 28.54 -10.87
CA ALA A 185 7.01 28.31 -11.70
C ALA A 185 6.85 29.06 -13.04
N LYS A 186 7.98 29.49 -13.62
CA LYS A 186 8.05 30.10 -14.96
C LYS A 186 8.66 29.09 -15.92
N ILE A 187 7.80 28.30 -16.59
CA ILE A 187 8.23 27.19 -17.45
C ILE A 187 7.76 27.42 -18.90
N ASP A 188 6.80 26.65 -19.39
CA ASP A 188 6.34 26.69 -20.77
C ASP A 188 4.80 26.71 -20.83
N LEU A 189 4.23 27.86 -21.14
CA LEU A 189 2.79 28.05 -21.25
C LEU A 189 2.18 27.33 -22.47
N ALA A 190 3.01 26.97 -23.47
CA ALA A 190 2.57 26.26 -24.68
C ALA A 190 2.66 24.74 -24.55
N SER A 191 3.17 24.22 -23.42
CA SER A 191 3.34 22.78 -23.20
C SER A 191 2.03 22.02 -23.39
N GLY A 192 2.07 20.85 -24.03
CA GLY A 192 0.97 19.91 -24.09
C GLY A 192 0.59 19.34 -22.71
N ASN A 193 1.53 19.35 -21.76
CA ASN A 193 1.32 18.92 -20.38
C ASN A 193 0.93 20.10 -19.49
N PHE A 194 -0.28 20.07 -18.93
CA PHE A 194 -0.77 21.14 -18.04
C PHE A 194 0.09 21.36 -16.80
N ASN A 195 0.74 20.31 -16.29
CA ASN A 195 1.63 20.42 -15.13
C ASN A 195 2.88 21.24 -15.41
N MET A 196 3.19 21.53 -16.69
CA MET A 196 4.32 22.33 -17.12
C MET A 196 3.95 23.78 -17.48
N ARG A 197 2.65 24.14 -17.41
CA ARG A 197 2.16 25.49 -17.77
C ARG A 197 2.14 26.39 -16.54
N ASP A 198 3.31 26.86 -16.15
CA ASP A 198 3.50 27.72 -14.98
C ASP A 198 2.71 27.22 -13.76
N PRO A 199 3.01 25.99 -13.24
CA PRO A 199 2.29 25.40 -12.14
C PRO A 199 2.46 26.20 -10.86
N VAL A 200 1.46 26.08 -9.96
CA VAL A 200 1.53 26.67 -8.62
C VAL A 200 2.54 25.87 -7.78
N LEU A 201 3.47 26.57 -7.14
CA LEU A 201 4.47 26.02 -6.22
C LEU A 201 4.07 26.25 -4.76
N TYR A 202 3.50 27.42 -4.43
CA TYR A 202 3.01 27.79 -3.09
C TYR A 202 1.65 28.46 -3.14
N ARG A 203 0.87 28.22 -2.09
CA ARG A 203 -0.43 28.87 -1.86
C ARG A 203 -0.55 29.40 -0.43
N ILE A 204 -1.35 30.44 -0.24
CA ILE A 204 -1.68 31.01 1.08
C ILE A 204 -2.85 30.20 1.66
N ARG A 205 -2.70 29.73 2.91
CA ARG A 205 -3.74 29.06 3.69
C ARG A 205 -3.61 29.45 5.16
N TYR A 206 -4.69 29.93 5.77
CA TYR A 206 -4.72 30.24 7.21
C TYR A 206 -5.37 29.07 7.96
N ILE A 207 -4.56 28.06 8.22
CA ILE A 207 -4.97 26.84 8.91
C ILE A 207 -3.86 26.40 9.83
N GLU A 208 -4.21 25.89 11.02
CA GLU A 208 -3.27 25.31 11.94
C GLU A 208 -2.80 23.94 11.42
N HIS A 209 -1.49 23.78 11.34
CA HIS A 209 -0.87 22.50 10.96
C HIS A 209 -0.64 21.65 12.21
N HIS A 210 -0.95 20.36 12.18
CA HIS A 210 -0.90 19.47 13.33
C HIS A 210 0.47 19.40 14.03
N ARG A 211 1.58 19.66 13.31
CA ARG A 211 2.95 19.67 13.87
C ARG A 211 3.57 21.06 13.92
N GLN A 212 3.34 21.89 12.92
CA GLN A 212 3.95 23.22 12.78
C GLN A 212 3.10 24.33 13.42
N GLY A 213 1.89 24.00 13.89
CA GLY A 213 0.97 24.98 14.46
C GLY A 213 0.64 26.11 13.47
N THR A 214 0.74 27.33 13.92
CA THR A 214 0.47 28.55 13.12
C THR A 214 1.74 29.21 12.57
N LYS A 215 2.89 28.51 12.60
CA LYS A 215 4.18 29.05 12.11
C LYS A 215 4.11 29.43 10.63
N TRP A 216 3.35 28.69 9.83
CA TRP A 216 3.26 28.86 8.39
C TRP A 216 1.84 29.26 7.98
N CYS A 217 1.74 30.19 7.05
CA CYS A 217 0.51 30.55 6.36
C CYS A 217 0.63 30.39 4.83
N ILE A 218 1.80 29.97 4.36
CA ILE A 218 2.03 29.54 2.97
C ILE A 218 2.47 28.08 2.98
N PHE A 219 1.95 27.29 2.08
CA PHE A 219 2.22 25.86 1.99
C PHE A 219 2.66 25.48 0.59
N PRO A 220 3.72 24.66 0.47
CA PRO A 220 4.18 24.17 -0.82
C PRO A 220 3.13 23.22 -1.42
N MET A 221 3.07 23.19 -2.74
CA MET A 221 2.32 22.16 -3.45
C MET A 221 3.12 20.86 -3.50
N TYR A 222 2.44 19.74 -3.56
CA TYR A 222 3.03 18.39 -3.63
C TYR A 222 4.15 18.31 -4.68
N ASP A 223 3.88 18.76 -5.91
CA ASP A 223 4.82 18.66 -7.03
C ASP A 223 6.11 19.49 -6.85
N PHE A 224 6.12 20.41 -5.90
CA PHE A 224 7.30 21.20 -5.55
C PHE A 224 8.04 20.62 -4.33
N ALA A 225 7.32 20.31 -3.26
CA ALA A 225 7.91 19.82 -2.02
C ALA A 225 8.48 18.39 -2.17
N HIS A 226 7.74 17.50 -2.79
CA HIS A 226 8.08 16.08 -2.86
C HIS A 226 9.43 15.77 -3.52
N PRO A 227 9.78 16.33 -4.70
CA PRO A 227 11.11 16.15 -5.30
C PRO A 227 12.25 16.69 -4.44
N ILE A 228 12.02 17.81 -3.75
CA ILE A 228 13.02 18.42 -2.84
C ILE A 228 13.26 17.51 -1.64
N GLN A 229 12.20 17.03 -1.02
CA GLN A 229 12.26 16.13 0.13
C GLN A 229 12.92 14.80 -0.23
N ASP A 230 12.60 14.21 -1.37
CA ASP A 230 13.28 13.03 -1.89
C ASP A 230 14.79 13.27 -2.04
N ALA A 231 15.17 14.42 -2.60
CA ALA A 231 16.56 14.78 -2.78
C ALA A 231 17.31 14.99 -1.46
N LEU A 232 16.68 15.64 -0.47
CA LEU A 232 17.26 15.89 0.86
C LEU A 232 17.43 14.60 1.67
N GLU A 233 16.53 13.64 1.50
CA GLU A 233 16.60 12.33 2.14
C GLU A 233 17.57 11.35 1.44
N GLY A 234 18.18 11.74 0.34
CA GLY A 234 19.10 10.88 -0.42
C GLY A 234 18.42 9.76 -1.20
N ILE A 235 17.14 9.92 -1.51
CA ILE A 235 16.39 8.94 -2.32
C ILE A 235 17.03 8.86 -3.70
N THR A 236 17.29 7.64 -4.17
CA THR A 236 17.78 7.39 -5.53
C THR A 236 16.62 7.15 -6.49
N HIS A 237 15.67 6.32 -6.10
CA HIS A 237 14.54 5.93 -6.93
C HIS A 237 13.22 6.28 -6.23
N SER A 238 12.54 7.26 -6.79
CA SER A 238 11.23 7.76 -6.34
C SER A 238 10.13 6.95 -7.03
N LEU A 239 9.68 5.86 -6.40
CA LEU A 239 8.67 4.98 -6.95
C LEU A 239 7.27 5.51 -6.62
N CYS A 240 6.38 5.58 -7.61
CA CYS A 240 5.03 6.12 -7.43
C CYS A 240 4.01 5.49 -8.41
N SER A 241 2.74 5.81 -8.23
CA SER A 241 1.70 5.29 -9.13
C SER A 241 1.63 6.04 -10.46
N LEU A 242 1.10 5.39 -11.52
CA LEU A 242 0.97 5.93 -12.88
C LEU A 242 0.22 7.26 -12.97
N GLU A 243 -0.58 7.62 -11.98
CA GLU A 243 -1.25 8.92 -11.95
C GLU A 243 -0.27 10.09 -11.90
N PHE A 244 0.97 9.85 -11.47
CA PHE A 244 2.05 10.85 -11.42
C PHE A 244 2.93 10.87 -12.68
N GLU A 245 2.65 10.07 -13.71
CA GLU A 245 3.43 10.06 -14.95
C GLU A 245 3.45 11.44 -15.62
N ALA A 246 2.30 12.12 -15.66
CA ALA A 246 2.22 13.49 -16.19
C ALA A 246 2.89 14.55 -15.29
N HIS A 247 3.17 14.21 -14.03
CA HIS A 247 3.86 15.07 -13.07
C HIS A 247 5.39 14.93 -13.12
N ARG A 248 5.93 13.81 -13.62
CA ARG A 248 7.37 13.56 -13.69
C ARG A 248 8.16 14.67 -14.39
N PRO A 249 7.72 15.29 -15.51
CA PRO A 249 8.46 16.41 -16.09
C PRO A 249 8.63 17.61 -15.14
N LEU A 250 7.64 17.86 -14.27
CA LEU A 250 7.74 18.90 -13.25
C LEU A 250 8.68 18.49 -12.12
N TYR A 251 8.61 17.22 -11.69
CA TYR A 251 9.55 16.64 -10.72
C TYR A 251 11.00 16.84 -11.20
N ASP A 252 11.31 16.43 -12.43
CA ASP A 252 12.64 16.57 -13.03
C ASP A 252 13.04 18.05 -13.18
N TRP A 253 12.09 18.91 -13.53
CA TRP A 253 12.34 20.34 -13.63
C TRP A 253 12.74 20.92 -12.28
N VAL A 254 12.05 20.59 -11.20
CA VAL A 254 12.37 21.07 -9.84
C VAL A 254 13.79 20.66 -9.45
N VAL A 255 14.12 19.35 -9.44
CA VAL A 255 15.45 18.87 -9.00
C VAL A 255 16.60 19.36 -9.89
N ASN A 256 16.32 19.77 -11.14
CA ASN A 256 17.33 20.32 -12.02
C ASN A 256 17.53 21.83 -11.88
N ASN A 257 16.58 22.53 -11.26
CA ASN A 257 16.65 24.00 -11.14
C ASN A 257 16.91 24.50 -9.71
N VAL A 258 16.91 23.62 -8.70
CA VAL A 258 17.30 23.93 -7.32
C VAL A 258 18.62 23.25 -6.94
N SER A 259 19.32 23.81 -5.95
CA SER A 259 20.64 23.31 -5.52
C SER A 259 20.53 22.16 -4.53
N VAL A 260 19.77 21.12 -4.87
CA VAL A 260 19.61 19.91 -4.03
C VAL A 260 20.86 19.01 -4.09
N PRO A 261 21.15 18.26 -3.01
CA PRO A 261 22.35 17.42 -2.93
C PRO A 261 22.28 16.18 -3.82
N ASN A 262 21.09 15.73 -4.16
CA ASN A 262 20.81 14.53 -4.95
C ASN A 262 19.72 14.81 -5.98
N LYS A 263 19.70 14.04 -7.09
CA LYS A 263 18.67 14.12 -8.13
C LYS A 263 18.02 12.77 -8.31
N PRO A 264 16.96 12.47 -7.56
CA PRO A 264 16.26 11.18 -7.65
C PRO A 264 15.69 10.91 -9.04
N ARG A 265 15.48 9.65 -9.37
CA ARG A 265 14.76 9.22 -10.58
C ARG A 265 13.34 8.80 -10.21
N GLN A 266 12.34 9.50 -10.75
CA GLN A 266 10.95 9.06 -10.59
C GLN A 266 10.62 7.93 -11.56
N ILE A 267 9.98 6.88 -11.06
CA ILE A 267 9.55 5.72 -11.84
C ILE A 267 8.11 5.37 -11.43
N GLU A 268 7.21 5.26 -12.40
CA GLU A 268 5.80 5.00 -12.15
C GLU A 268 5.43 3.55 -12.43
N PHE A 269 4.53 3.04 -11.59
CA PHE A 269 3.95 1.69 -11.72
C PHE A 269 2.42 1.74 -11.61
N ALA A 270 1.76 0.74 -12.21
CA ALA A 270 0.31 0.61 -12.13
C ALA A 270 -0.12 0.26 -10.70
N ARG A 271 -1.03 1.05 -10.13
CA ARG A 271 -1.65 0.76 -8.83
C ARG A 271 -2.48 -0.52 -8.89
N LEU A 272 -2.75 -1.10 -7.73
CA LEU A 272 -3.63 -2.26 -7.61
C LEU A 272 -5.07 -1.88 -7.98
N GLY A 273 -5.61 -2.55 -9.00
CA GLY A 273 -7.04 -2.67 -9.23
C GLY A 273 -7.50 -4.03 -8.72
N ILE A 274 -8.53 -4.08 -7.91
CA ILE A 274 -9.13 -5.31 -7.41
C ILE A 274 -10.66 -5.19 -7.50
N ASP A 275 -11.31 -6.23 -8.00
CA ASP A 275 -12.75 -6.25 -8.13
C ASP A 275 -13.46 -6.39 -6.76
N HIS A 276 -14.77 -6.21 -6.73
CA HIS A 276 -15.62 -6.37 -5.53
C HIS A 276 -15.11 -5.62 -4.28
N THR A 277 -14.22 -4.61 -4.46
CA THR A 277 -13.56 -3.92 -3.35
C THR A 277 -13.60 -2.41 -3.52
N VAL A 278 -14.05 -1.70 -2.49
CA VAL A 278 -14.04 -0.24 -2.46
C VAL A 278 -12.73 0.26 -1.86
N MET A 279 -11.86 0.87 -2.70
CA MET A 279 -10.56 1.42 -2.25
C MET A 279 -10.55 2.95 -2.10
N SER A 280 -11.69 3.61 -2.29
CA SER A 280 -11.79 5.07 -2.13
C SER A 280 -11.83 5.46 -0.66
N LYS A 281 -10.78 6.12 -0.13
CA LYS A 281 -10.72 6.62 1.25
C LYS A 281 -11.99 7.40 1.65
N ARG A 282 -12.49 8.27 0.76
CA ARG A 282 -13.73 9.04 1.01
C ARG A 282 -14.94 8.15 1.21
N LYS A 283 -15.08 7.08 0.42
CA LYS A 283 -16.21 6.14 0.55
C LYS A 283 -16.06 5.29 1.81
N LEU A 284 -14.85 4.82 2.13
CA LEU A 284 -14.58 4.04 3.34
C LEU A 284 -14.85 4.87 4.60
N ARG A 285 -14.39 6.13 4.64
CA ARG A 285 -14.69 7.06 5.74
C ARG A 285 -16.19 7.23 5.95
N LYS A 286 -16.95 7.39 4.87
CA LYS A 286 -18.41 7.51 4.94
C LYS A 286 -19.07 6.28 5.58
N LEU A 287 -18.58 5.06 5.29
CA LEU A 287 -19.10 3.83 5.92
C LEU A 287 -18.90 3.83 7.44
N VAL A 288 -17.76 4.35 7.90
CA VAL A 288 -17.47 4.47 9.35
C VAL A 288 -18.31 5.59 9.99
N GLU A 289 -18.35 6.78 9.39
CA GLU A 289 -19.08 7.95 9.92
C GLU A 289 -20.60 7.70 9.99
N GLU A 290 -21.17 6.97 9.03
CA GLU A 290 -22.60 6.61 9.01
C GLU A 290 -22.91 5.36 9.86
N GLY A 291 -21.92 4.75 10.53
CA GLY A 291 -22.13 3.58 11.38
C GLY A 291 -22.55 2.32 10.63
N ILE A 292 -22.32 2.25 9.31
CA ILE A 292 -22.61 1.05 8.49
C ILE A 292 -21.64 -0.10 8.84
N VAL A 293 -20.44 0.25 9.25
CA VAL A 293 -19.42 -0.65 9.78
C VAL A 293 -19.03 -0.23 11.19
N SER A 294 -18.51 -1.16 12.00
CA SER A 294 -18.17 -0.93 13.41
C SER A 294 -16.95 -0.01 13.62
N GLY A 295 -16.15 0.21 12.59
CA GLY A 295 -14.94 1.03 12.61
C GLY A 295 -14.04 0.71 11.43
N TRP A 296 -12.84 1.27 11.44
CA TRP A 296 -11.84 1.06 10.39
C TRP A 296 -11.30 -0.38 10.35
N ASP A 297 -11.36 -1.09 11.48
CA ASP A 297 -10.96 -2.49 11.65
C ASP A 297 -12.09 -3.50 11.42
N ASP A 298 -13.25 -3.04 10.96
CA ASP A 298 -14.37 -3.96 10.65
C ASP A 298 -13.91 -5.00 9.61
N PRO A 299 -14.15 -6.32 9.83
CA PRO A 299 -13.71 -7.38 8.90
C PRO A 299 -14.26 -7.27 7.48
N ARG A 300 -15.28 -6.44 7.25
CA ARG A 300 -15.84 -6.14 5.92
C ARG A 300 -15.06 -5.05 5.18
N MET A 301 -14.18 -4.34 5.89
CA MET A 301 -13.37 -3.26 5.32
C MET A 301 -12.11 -3.82 4.65
N PRO A 302 -11.66 -3.24 3.52
CA PRO A 302 -10.43 -3.62 2.84
C PRO A 302 -9.17 -2.97 3.47
N THR A 303 -9.30 -2.37 4.64
CA THR A 303 -8.18 -1.83 5.43
C THR A 303 -7.28 -2.95 5.93
N LEU A 304 -6.01 -2.67 6.14
CA LEU A 304 -5.08 -3.69 6.66
C LEU A 304 -5.48 -4.19 8.04
N CYS A 305 -5.88 -3.29 8.93
CA CYS A 305 -6.42 -3.66 10.24
C CYS A 305 -7.71 -4.49 10.13
N GLY A 306 -8.58 -4.21 9.16
CA GLY A 306 -9.78 -5.02 8.88
C GLY A 306 -9.44 -6.40 8.34
N LEU A 307 -8.51 -6.49 7.40
CA LEU A 307 -8.01 -7.76 6.85
C LEU A 307 -7.32 -8.59 7.94
N ARG A 308 -6.48 -7.98 8.78
CA ARG A 308 -5.84 -8.62 9.94
C ARG A 308 -6.88 -9.20 10.90
N ARG A 309 -7.91 -8.44 11.24
CA ARG A 309 -9.00 -8.89 12.10
C ARG A 309 -9.82 -10.01 11.46
N ARG A 310 -9.97 -10.02 10.15
CA ARG A 310 -10.61 -11.09 9.38
C ARG A 310 -9.77 -12.37 9.32
N GLY A 311 -8.48 -12.32 9.67
CA GLY A 311 -7.58 -13.47 9.71
C GLY A 311 -6.59 -13.56 8.54
N PHE A 312 -6.43 -12.51 7.74
CA PHE A 312 -5.35 -12.44 6.75
C PHE A 312 -4.00 -12.38 7.44
N THR A 313 -3.03 -13.06 6.86
CA THR A 313 -1.64 -13.07 7.34
C THR A 313 -0.77 -12.13 6.51
N PRO A 314 0.30 -11.55 7.09
CA PRO A 314 1.27 -10.77 6.34
C PRO A 314 1.84 -11.54 5.14
N ALA A 315 2.18 -12.82 5.34
CA ALA A 315 2.73 -13.68 4.30
C ALA A 315 1.77 -13.86 3.12
N SER A 316 0.47 -14.03 3.37
CA SER A 316 -0.53 -14.18 2.30
C SER A 316 -0.69 -12.90 1.48
N ILE A 317 -0.63 -11.73 2.12
CA ILE A 317 -0.74 -10.43 1.44
C ILE A 317 0.54 -10.14 0.63
N ARG A 318 1.71 -10.40 1.19
CA ARG A 318 2.99 -10.26 0.45
C ARG A 318 3.02 -11.19 -0.76
N ASN A 319 2.69 -12.48 -0.59
CA ASN A 319 2.59 -13.44 -1.69
C ASN A 319 1.60 -12.98 -2.78
N PHE A 320 0.45 -12.45 -2.39
CA PHE A 320 -0.50 -11.87 -3.34
C PHE A 320 0.12 -10.72 -4.14
N CYS A 321 0.78 -9.76 -3.47
CA CYS A 321 1.42 -8.62 -4.12
C CYS A 321 2.57 -9.06 -5.05
N ASP A 322 3.38 -10.01 -4.64
CA ASP A 322 4.48 -10.55 -5.45
C ASP A 322 3.96 -11.25 -6.72
N ARG A 323 2.90 -12.05 -6.59
CA ARG A 323 2.32 -12.82 -7.72
C ARG A 323 1.58 -11.95 -8.74
N ILE A 324 0.94 -10.86 -8.32
CA ILE A 324 0.34 -9.91 -9.26
C ILE A 324 1.40 -9.07 -9.99
N GLY A 325 2.61 -8.99 -9.40
CA GLY A 325 3.78 -8.36 -10.02
C GLY A 325 3.66 -6.85 -10.23
N VAL A 326 4.64 -6.32 -10.95
CA VAL A 326 4.79 -4.88 -11.25
C VAL A 326 4.58 -4.65 -12.74
N ALA A 327 3.64 -3.78 -13.11
CA ALA A 327 3.30 -3.47 -14.48
C ALA A 327 3.14 -1.95 -14.69
N LYS A 328 3.28 -1.50 -15.95
CA LYS A 328 2.98 -0.13 -16.39
C LYS A 328 1.55 0.04 -16.91
N SER A 329 0.78 -1.04 -17.05
CA SER A 329 -0.61 -1.01 -17.49
C SER A 329 -1.54 -1.32 -16.33
N ALA A 330 -2.64 -0.54 -16.21
CA ALA A 330 -3.66 -0.81 -15.22
C ALA A 330 -4.35 -2.16 -15.52
N SER A 331 -4.48 -2.98 -14.50
CA SER A 331 -5.21 -4.25 -14.55
C SER A 331 -6.09 -4.39 -13.32
N VAL A 332 -7.13 -5.20 -13.42
CA VAL A 332 -7.99 -5.55 -12.30
C VAL A 332 -7.78 -7.01 -11.97
N VAL A 333 -7.46 -7.28 -10.71
CA VAL A 333 -7.24 -8.63 -10.18
C VAL A 333 -8.53 -9.07 -9.48
N GLU A 334 -8.88 -10.34 -9.60
CA GLU A 334 -10.04 -10.91 -8.90
C GLU A 334 -9.78 -11.00 -7.38
N TYR A 335 -10.76 -10.60 -6.57
CA TYR A 335 -10.68 -10.72 -5.11
C TYR A 335 -10.48 -12.16 -4.66
N SER A 336 -11.05 -13.11 -5.40
CA SER A 336 -10.85 -14.55 -5.18
C SER A 336 -9.39 -14.97 -5.18
N PHE A 337 -8.51 -14.27 -5.91
CA PHE A 337 -7.10 -14.56 -5.93
C PHE A 337 -6.38 -14.14 -4.62
N LEU A 338 -6.80 -13.02 -4.01
CA LEU A 338 -6.34 -12.64 -2.68
C LEU A 338 -6.74 -13.71 -1.64
N GLU A 339 -7.98 -14.20 -1.70
CA GLU A 339 -8.44 -15.30 -0.83
C GLU A 339 -7.73 -16.63 -1.11
N HIS A 340 -7.34 -16.88 -2.36
CA HIS A 340 -6.55 -18.05 -2.71
C HIS A 340 -5.17 -18.02 -2.05
N CYS A 341 -4.46 -16.89 -2.11
CA CYS A 341 -3.17 -16.71 -1.43
C CYS A 341 -3.29 -16.91 0.08
N LEU A 342 -4.39 -16.45 0.69
CA LEU A 342 -4.66 -16.69 2.11
C LEU A 342 -4.88 -18.18 2.39
N ARG A 343 -5.68 -18.89 1.56
CA ARG A 343 -5.91 -20.32 1.72
C ARG A 343 -4.63 -21.15 1.62
N GLU A 344 -3.75 -20.81 0.70
CA GLU A 344 -2.44 -21.47 0.55
C GLU A 344 -1.63 -21.32 1.84
N ASP A 345 -1.47 -20.11 2.36
CA ASP A 345 -0.72 -19.85 3.59
C ASP A 345 -1.32 -20.54 4.82
N LEU A 346 -2.66 -20.47 4.99
CA LEU A 346 -3.35 -21.11 6.09
C LEU A 346 -3.32 -22.63 5.99
N ASN A 347 -3.39 -23.20 4.78
CA ASN A 347 -3.27 -24.65 4.59
C ASN A 347 -1.92 -25.19 5.05
N GLU A 348 -0.89 -24.40 4.96
CA GLU A 348 0.46 -24.78 5.37
C GLU A 348 0.68 -24.59 6.87
N LYS A 349 0.21 -23.47 7.44
CA LYS A 349 0.62 -23.01 8.79
C LYS A 349 -0.45 -23.09 9.87
N ALA A 350 -1.74 -23.08 9.49
CA ALA A 350 -2.80 -23.02 10.48
C ALA A 350 -3.03 -24.36 11.17
N GLU A 351 -3.29 -24.30 12.47
CA GLU A 351 -3.77 -25.46 13.21
C GLU A 351 -5.13 -25.93 12.63
N ARG A 352 -5.28 -27.25 12.51
CA ARG A 352 -6.48 -27.86 11.96
C ARG A 352 -7.33 -28.42 13.08
N THR A 353 -8.45 -27.80 13.36
CA THR A 353 -9.42 -28.24 14.35
C THR A 353 -10.68 -28.74 13.65
N MET A 354 -11.21 -29.87 14.10
CA MET A 354 -12.49 -30.39 13.63
C MET A 354 -13.62 -29.66 14.34
N GLY A 355 -14.50 -29.02 13.58
CA GLY A 355 -15.70 -28.36 14.07
C GLY A 355 -16.94 -28.95 13.42
N VAL A 356 -18.01 -29.17 14.22
CA VAL A 356 -19.34 -29.58 13.75
C VAL A 356 -20.31 -28.46 14.10
N LEU A 357 -20.73 -27.68 13.09
CA LEU A 357 -21.57 -26.48 13.27
C LEU A 357 -23.07 -26.84 13.24
N HIS A 358 -23.47 -27.77 12.35
CA HIS A 358 -24.84 -28.25 12.20
C HIS A 358 -24.88 -29.77 12.51
N PRO A 359 -24.88 -30.16 13.80
CA PRO A 359 -24.63 -31.52 14.19
C PRO A 359 -25.80 -32.46 13.85
N VAL A 360 -25.46 -33.58 13.22
CA VAL A 360 -26.35 -34.73 13.05
C VAL A 360 -25.74 -35.90 13.80
N LYS A 361 -26.55 -36.58 14.61
CA LYS A 361 -26.12 -37.74 15.40
C LYS A 361 -25.93 -38.95 14.50
N LEU A 362 -24.74 -39.53 14.54
CA LEU A 362 -24.41 -40.79 13.89
C LEU A 362 -24.31 -41.90 14.92
N VAL A 363 -25.09 -42.96 14.75
CA VAL A 363 -25.07 -44.13 15.62
C VAL A 363 -24.50 -45.33 14.88
N ILE A 364 -23.39 -45.88 15.36
CA ILE A 364 -22.74 -47.07 14.80
C ILE A 364 -23.36 -48.31 15.40
N THR A 365 -24.33 -48.90 14.70
CA THR A 365 -25.22 -49.95 15.24
C THR A 365 -24.50 -51.23 15.63
N ASN A 366 -23.42 -51.59 14.98
CA ASN A 366 -22.58 -52.76 15.25
C ASN A 366 -21.35 -52.47 16.14
N TYR A 367 -21.28 -51.28 16.76
CA TYR A 367 -20.25 -50.94 17.74
C TYR A 367 -20.76 -51.21 19.15
N PRO A 368 -19.97 -51.86 20.04
CA PRO A 368 -20.40 -52.20 21.38
C PRO A 368 -20.83 -51.00 22.21
N GLU A 369 -21.91 -51.16 22.93
CA GLU A 369 -22.42 -50.12 23.84
C GLU A 369 -21.45 -49.91 25.02
N GLY A 370 -21.19 -48.65 25.39
CA GLY A 370 -20.27 -48.28 26.46
C GLY A 370 -18.78 -48.43 26.12
N LYS A 371 -18.44 -48.95 24.93
CA LYS A 371 -17.05 -49.02 24.50
C LYS A 371 -16.58 -47.67 23.90
N SER A 372 -15.34 -47.28 24.19
CA SER A 372 -14.63 -46.21 23.51
C SER A 372 -13.23 -46.64 23.13
N GLU A 373 -12.70 -46.07 22.08
CA GLU A 373 -11.33 -46.28 21.57
C GLU A 373 -10.68 -44.94 21.25
N THR A 374 -9.37 -44.87 21.43
CA THR A 374 -8.57 -43.68 21.09
C THR A 374 -7.75 -43.95 19.84
N PHE A 375 -7.80 -43.02 18.90
CA PHE A 375 -7.01 -43.06 17.68
C PHE A 375 -6.11 -41.86 17.62
N THR A 376 -4.88 -42.05 17.13
CA THR A 376 -3.94 -41.00 16.88
C THR A 376 -4.11 -40.48 15.44
N VAL A 377 -4.28 -39.16 15.28
CA VAL A 377 -4.40 -38.52 13.99
C VAL A 377 -3.37 -37.41 13.83
N GLU A 378 -2.93 -37.18 12.59
CA GLU A 378 -2.00 -36.11 12.26
C GLU A 378 -2.64 -34.73 12.43
N ASN A 379 -1.92 -33.78 13.03
CA ASN A 379 -2.36 -32.40 13.16
C ASN A 379 -2.46 -31.74 11.79
N ASN A 380 -1.46 -31.94 10.93
CA ASN A 380 -1.49 -31.50 9.54
C ASN A 380 -0.93 -32.59 8.61
N PRO A 381 -1.74 -33.18 7.70
CA PRO A 381 -1.26 -34.22 6.79
C PRO A 381 -0.17 -33.77 5.81
N THR A 382 0.00 -32.45 5.60
CA THR A 382 1.03 -31.89 4.70
C THR A 382 2.30 -31.49 5.42
N ASP A 383 2.29 -31.48 6.76
CA ASP A 383 3.44 -31.16 7.60
C ASP A 383 3.60 -32.20 8.72
N PRO A 384 4.43 -33.23 8.52
CA PRO A 384 4.70 -34.26 9.56
C PRO A 384 5.31 -33.68 10.85
N ALA A 385 5.96 -32.48 10.78
CA ALA A 385 6.55 -31.84 11.96
C ALA A 385 5.49 -31.24 12.89
N SER A 386 4.26 -31.03 12.41
CA SER A 386 3.14 -30.54 13.22
C SER A 386 2.68 -31.52 14.31
N GLY A 387 3.17 -32.77 14.27
CA GLY A 387 2.86 -33.80 15.25
C GLY A 387 1.46 -34.42 15.10
N THR A 388 0.99 -35.01 16.19
CA THR A 388 -0.28 -35.78 16.23
C THR A 388 -1.07 -35.42 17.46
N HIS A 389 -2.40 -35.73 17.45
CA HIS A 389 -3.27 -35.66 18.61
C HIS A 389 -4.17 -36.88 18.67
N GLU A 390 -4.75 -37.11 19.84
CA GLU A 390 -5.66 -38.22 20.08
C GLU A 390 -7.12 -37.79 19.88
N ILE A 391 -7.91 -38.65 19.23
CA ILE A 391 -9.35 -38.51 19.10
C ILE A 391 -10.02 -39.72 19.70
N THR A 392 -11.16 -39.55 20.41
CA THR A 392 -11.94 -40.62 20.99
C THR A 392 -13.10 -41.00 20.08
N PHE A 393 -13.27 -42.26 19.82
CA PHE A 393 -14.37 -42.82 19.06
C PHE A 393 -15.26 -43.69 19.95
N SER A 394 -16.58 -43.56 19.76
CA SER A 394 -17.58 -44.35 20.46
C SER A 394 -18.73 -44.71 19.53
N ARG A 395 -19.71 -45.46 20.05
CA ARG A 395 -20.94 -45.87 19.35
C ARG A 395 -21.72 -44.65 18.81
N GLU A 396 -21.69 -43.55 19.53
CA GLU A 396 -22.36 -42.30 19.14
C GLU A 396 -21.34 -41.26 18.80
N CYS A 397 -21.46 -40.68 17.59
CA CYS A 397 -20.64 -39.60 17.07
C CYS A 397 -21.52 -38.48 16.52
N TRP A 398 -20.92 -37.34 16.29
CA TRP A 398 -21.58 -36.21 15.63
C TRP A 398 -20.86 -35.87 14.33
N ILE A 399 -21.64 -35.70 13.27
CA ILE A 399 -21.15 -35.30 11.94
C ILE A 399 -21.84 -34.02 11.51
N GLU A 400 -21.27 -33.32 10.54
CA GLU A 400 -21.89 -32.16 9.93
C GLU A 400 -23.12 -32.57 9.11
N ALA A 401 -24.19 -31.78 9.12
CA ALA A 401 -25.41 -32.04 8.38
C ALA A 401 -25.16 -32.26 6.88
N ASP A 402 -24.20 -31.55 6.31
CA ASP A 402 -23.80 -31.68 4.90
C ASP A 402 -23.09 -33.00 4.58
N ASP A 403 -22.66 -33.76 5.60
CA ASP A 403 -22.08 -35.10 5.43
C ASP A 403 -23.13 -36.21 5.35
N PHE A 404 -24.42 -35.88 5.48
CA PHE A 404 -25.51 -36.80 5.31
C PHE A 404 -26.59 -36.26 4.36
N MET A 405 -27.12 -37.10 3.47
CA MET A 405 -28.23 -36.75 2.59
C MET A 405 -29.15 -37.99 2.41
N GLU A 406 -30.42 -37.83 2.77
CA GLU A 406 -31.42 -38.92 2.64
C GLU A 406 -31.66 -39.27 1.18
N VAL A 407 -31.81 -38.25 0.31
CA VAL A 407 -31.95 -38.39 -1.14
C VAL A 407 -30.76 -37.71 -1.81
N PRO A 408 -29.74 -38.46 -2.23
CA PRO A 408 -28.50 -37.86 -2.72
C PRO A 408 -28.67 -37.18 -4.09
N VAL A 409 -28.03 -36.04 -4.23
CA VAL A 409 -27.87 -35.37 -5.54
C VAL A 409 -26.80 -36.08 -6.39
N PRO A 410 -26.78 -35.92 -7.71
CA PRO A 410 -25.74 -36.49 -8.56
C PRO A 410 -24.34 -36.16 -8.05
N LYS A 411 -23.45 -37.17 -8.01
CA LYS A 411 -22.06 -37.08 -7.53
C LYS A 411 -21.89 -36.85 -6.02
N TYR A 412 -22.94 -36.97 -5.20
CA TYR A 412 -22.80 -36.96 -3.75
C TYR A 412 -22.02 -38.19 -3.27
N LYS A 413 -20.92 -37.98 -2.50
CA LYS A 413 -19.99 -39.04 -2.07
C LYS A 413 -19.88 -39.20 -0.55
N ARG A 414 -20.86 -38.68 0.19
CA ARG A 414 -20.94 -38.78 1.66
C ARG A 414 -21.99 -39.78 2.07
N LEU A 415 -22.37 -39.80 3.37
CA LEU A 415 -23.33 -40.75 3.90
C LEU A 415 -24.74 -40.56 3.32
N THR A 416 -25.30 -41.63 2.81
CA THR A 416 -26.68 -41.72 2.33
C THR A 416 -27.21 -43.14 2.56
N PRO A 417 -28.52 -43.35 2.82
CA PRO A 417 -29.09 -44.70 3.05
C PRO A 417 -28.74 -45.67 1.92
N ASN A 418 -28.15 -46.81 2.28
CA ASN A 418 -27.65 -47.83 1.35
C ASN A 418 -26.61 -47.32 0.31
N GLY A 419 -25.97 -46.18 0.58
CA GLY A 419 -24.95 -45.61 -0.24
C GLY A 419 -23.56 -46.23 -0.06
N PRO A 420 -22.51 -45.58 -0.62
CA PRO A 420 -21.14 -46.06 -0.49
C PRO A 420 -20.61 -45.98 0.95
N GLU A 421 -19.53 -46.70 1.19
CA GLU A 421 -18.79 -46.60 2.45
C GLU A 421 -18.08 -45.26 2.54
N CYS A 422 -18.13 -44.65 3.72
CA CYS A 422 -17.44 -43.40 4.04
C CYS A 422 -16.44 -43.62 5.17
N ARG A 423 -15.26 -42.98 5.08
CA ARG A 423 -14.25 -43.03 6.13
C ARG A 423 -14.53 -41.96 7.15
N LEU A 424 -14.68 -42.34 8.40
CA LEU A 424 -14.57 -41.43 9.53
C LEU A 424 -13.07 -41.14 9.80
N LYS A 425 -12.71 -39.86 9.96
CA LYS A 425 -11.31 -39.44 10.08
C LYS A 425 -10.60 -40.21 11.20
N GLY A 426 -9.50 -40.86 10.83
CA GLY A 426 -8.66 -41.60 11.78
C GLY A 426 -9.25 -42.88 12.35
N ALA A 427 -10.54 -43.19 12.07
CA ALA A 427 -11.23 -44.32 12.67
C ALA A 427 -11.69 -45.35 11.61
N TYR A 428 -12.98 -45.60 11.48
CA TYR A 428 -13.54 -46.70 10.70
C TYR A 428 -14.15 -46.27 9.37
N LEU A 429 -14.29 -47.22 8.46
CA LEU A 429 -15.20 -47.16 7.33
C LEU A 429 -16.62 -47.51 7.80
N VAL A 430 -17.58 -46.69 7.46
CA VAL A 430 -19.00 -46.89 7.85
C VAL A 430 -19.90 -46.78 6.63
N ARG A 431 -21.01 -47.52 6.65
CA ARG A 431 -22.08 -47.45 5.66
C ARG A 431 -23.36 -47.06 6.35
N CYS A 432 -24.11 -46.14 5.80
CA CYS A 432 -25.41 -45.78 6.32
C CYS A 432 -26.45 -46.85 5.96
N THR A 433 -27.11 -47.42 6.97
CA THR A 433 -28.16 -48.44 6.81
C THR A 433 -29.56 -47.84 6.89
N GLY A 434 -29.69 -46.60 7.35
CA GLY A 434 -30.96 -45.90 7.47
C GLY A 434 -30.82 -44.60 8.25
N CYS A 435 -31.89 -43.83 8.36
CA CYS A 435 -31.99 -42.64 9.17
C CYS A 435 -33.31 -42.60 9.93
N VAL A 436 -33.32 -41.92 11.06
CA VAL A 436 -34.51 -41.63 11.87
C VAL A 436 -34.68 -40.12 11.88
N LYS A 437 -35.90 -39.64 11.61
CA LYS A 437 -36.27 -38.23 11.65
C LYS A 437 -36.61 -37.75 13.05
#